data_741823f6dd48bb8565ee5972f5e485d2
#
_entry.id   741823f6dd48bb8565ee5972f5e485d2
#
_cell.length_a   1.000
_cell.length_b   1.000
_cell.length_c   1.000
_cell.angle_alpha   90.00
_cell.angle_beta   90.00
_cell.angle_gamma   90.00
#
_symmetry.space_group_name_H-M   'P 1'
#
loop_
_entity.id
_entity.type
_entity.pdbx_description
1 polymer ?
#
loop_
_entity_poly.entity_id
_entity_poly.type
_entity_poly.pdbx_seq_one_letter_code
_entity_poly.pdbx_strand_id
1 'polypeptide(L)'
;PYACAAVAFSGLLYVLVSGLISVFGIRRIMRFFPPVVTGPIIISIGLILAPSAITNCQSNWLLAFVALAAVIVCNIWGKGMVKILPILIGVLVSYAVALVTGAVDFAAIGEASWIGFPIHKEAMGLFAIDGSEKFISALFTIMPIAIATMMEHIGDIAAISATTGRNYIRDPGLNRTLMGDGLATAMAGLLGGPANTTYGENTGVLALTKIYDPLVIRIAAVFACILSFCPKFEAIINTIPSGIIGGISFVLYGMISAIGVRNVVENQVDFTNSRNLIIAAVILVCALGFNSVGGITFGIGGVSVTLSGLAIAALAGILLNAILPGNDYEFDSNPGTGEGTSLRV
;
A
#
# COMPACT_ATOMS: atom_id res chain seq x y z
N PRO A 1 10.51 14.46 10.94
CA PRO A 1 11.76 14.03 10.28
C PRO A 1 12.21 12.62 10.68
N TYR A 2 12.12 12.21 11.96
CA TYR A 2 12.55 10.86 12.39
C TYR A 2 11.75 9.74 11.72
N ALA A 3 10.43 9.89 11.54
CA ALA A 3 9.63 8.95 10.77
C ALA A 3 10.09 8.86 9.30
N CYS A 4 10.40 10.00 8.68
CA CYS A 4 10.92 10.04 7.31
C CYS A 4 12.31 9.38 7.22
N ALA A 5 13.18 9.58 8.21
CA ALA A 5 14.45 8.85 8.29
C ALA A 5 14.21 7.32 8.37
N ALA A 6 13.30 6.87 9.22
CA ALA A 6 12.95 5.44 9.33
C ALA A 6 12.35 4.88 8.03
N VAL A 7 11.55 5.67 7.30
CA VAL A 7 11.07 5.34 5.95
C VAL A 7 12.22 5.14 4.97
N ALA A 8 13.27 5.98 5.03
CA ALA A 8 14.45 5.79 4.19
C ALA A 8 15.13 4.44 4.44
N PHE A 9 15.26 4.03 5.70
CA PHE A 9 15.78 2.71 6.07
C PHE A 9 14.85 1.56 5.66
N SER A 10 13.53 1.77 5.70
CA SER A 10 12.56 0.82 5.15
C SER A 10 12.81 0.56 3.66
N GLY A 11 13.07 1.62 2.87
CA GLY A 11 13.46 1.49 1.47
C GLY A 11 14.75 0.70 1.29
N LEU A 12 15.74 0.88 2.17
CA LEU A 12 16.99 0.10 2.13
C LEU A 12 16.75 -1.38 2.44
N LEU A 13 15.74 -1.73 3.25
CA LEU A 13 15.34 -3.12 3.48
C LEU A 13 14.84 -3.79 2.19
N TYR A 14 14.08 -3.07 1.35
CA TYR A 14 13.70 -3.55 0.02
C TYR A 14 14.90 -3.82 -0.87
N VAL A 15 15.88 -2.91 -0.87
CA VAL A 15 17.13 -3.07 -1.63
C VAL A 15 17.90 -4.30 -1.14
N LEU A 16 17.95 -4.53 0.17
CA LEU A 16 18.58 -5.71 0.76
C LEU A 16 17.88 -6.99 0.29
N VAL A 17 16.55 -7.06 0.38
CA VAL A 17 15.77 -8.23 -0.08
C VAL A 17 15.93 -8.44 -1.58
N SER A 18 15.95 -7.37 -2.38
CA SER A 18 16.27 -7.42 -3.81
C SER A 18 17.63 -8.05 -4.08
N GLY A 19 18.65 -7.64 -3.31
CA GLY A 19 20.00 -8.24 -3.37
C GLY A 19 19.99 -9.71 -2.99
N LEU A 20 19.29 -10.11 -1.94
CA LEU A 20 19.14 -11.52 -1.54
C LEU A 20 18.47 -12.35 -2.65
N ILE A 21 17.43 -11.82 -3.30
CA ILE A 21 16.80 -12.50 -4.45
C ILE A 21 17.79 -12.67 -5.60
N SER A 22 18.63 -11.67 -5.86
CA SER A 22 19.64 -11.75 -6.92
C SER A 22 20.71 -12.80 -6.65
N VAL A 23 21.10 -13.00 -5.38
CA VAL A 23 22.17 -13.93 -4.99
C VAL A 23 21.64 -15.34 -4.79
N PHE A 24 20.54 -15.50 -4.04
CA PHE A 24 20.01 -16.81 -3.64
C PHE A 24 18.93 -17.35 -4.58
N GLY A 25 18.45 -16.53 -5.50
CA GLY A 25 17.36 -16.85 -6.41
C GLY A 25 15.98 -16.64 -5.79
N ILE A 26 15.04 -16.32 -6.66
CA ILE A 26 13.66 -15.95 -6.27
C ILE A 26 12.94 -17.09 -5.51
N ARG A 27 13.07 -18.34 -5.94
CA ARG A 27 12.38 -19.49 -5.34
C ARG A 27 12.70 -19.70 -3.86
N ARG A 28 13.97 -19.49 -3.46
CA ARG A 28 14.40 -19.66 -2.06
C ARG A 28 13.81 -18.57 -1.16
N ILE A 29 13.83 -17.34 -1.62
CA ILE A 29 13.31 -16.20 -0.84
C ILE A 29 11.79 -16.25 -0.77
N MET A 30 11.10 -16.54 -1.88
CA MET A 30 9.65 -16.61 -1.93
C MET A 30 9.04 -17.75 -1.10
N ARG A 31 9.82 -18.73 -0.71
CA ARG A 31 9.39 -19.78 0.23
C ARG A 31 8.99 -19.21 1.60
N PHE A 32 9.53 -18.06 1.98
CA PHE A 32 9.16 -17.37 3.22
C PHE A 32 7.88 -16.55 3.07
N PHE A 33 7.45 -16.24 1.85
CA PHE A 33 6.33 -15.40 1.49
C PHE A 33 5.24 -16.13 0.69
N PRO A 34 4.77 -17.31 1.13
CA PRO A 34 3.72 -18.02 0.42
C PRO A 34 2.37 -17.29 0.54
N PRO A 35 1.39 -17.57 -0.34
CA PRO A 35 0.07 -16.95 -0.32
C PRO A 35 -0.70 -17.12 0.99
N VAL A 36 -0.44 -18.19 1.73
CA VAL A 36 -1.01 -18.41 3.07
C VAL A 36 -0.53 -17.37 4.10
N VAL A 37 0.60 -16.72 3.85
CA VAL A 37 1.15 -15.62 4.67
C VAL A 37 0.77 -14.28 4.06
N THR A 38 1.03 -14.07 2.76
CA THR A 38 0.82 -12.78 2.10
C THR A 38 -0.65 -12.38 2.03
N GLY A 39 -1.55 -13.32 1.73
CA GLY A 39 -2.98 -13.07 1.65
C GLY A 39 -3.57 -12.48 2.95
N PRO A 40 -3.45 -13.17 4.10
CA PRO A 40 -3.92 -12.64 5.38
C PRO A 40 -3.28 -11.31 5.79
N ILE A 41 -2.01 -11.04 5.43
CA ILE A 41 -1.35 -9.77 5.69
C ILE A 41 -2.00 -8.66 4.88
N ILE A 42 -2.23 -8.86 3.57
CA ILE A 42 -2.90 -7.87 2.71
C ILE A 42 -4.33 -7.62 3.20
N ILE A 43 -5.08 -8.65 3.59
CA ILE A 43 -6.40 -8.50 4.23
C ILE A 43 -6.29 -7.58 5.45
N SER A 44 -5.29 -7.81 6.30
CA SER A 44 -5.09 -7.04 7.53
C SER A 44 -4.75 -5.58 7.26
N ILE A 45 -3.99 -5.25 6.21
CA ILE A 45 -3.64 -3.86 5.84
C ILE A 45 -4.92 -3.04 5.68
N GLY A 46 -5.85 -3.49 4.85
CA GLY A 46 -7.10 -2.76 4.62
C GLY A 46 -7.97 -2.66 5.88
N LEU A 47 -8.07 -3.73 6.67
CA LEU A 47 -8.88 -3.74 7.90
C LEU A 47 -8.31 -2.85 9.01
N ILE A 48 -6.99 -2.76 9.15
CA ILE A 48 -6.33 -1.88 10.12
C ILE A 48 -6.59 -0.40 9.80
N LEU A 49 -6.72 -0.06 8.52
CA LEU A 49 -6.99 1.30 8.08
C LEU A 49 -8.47 1.71 8.17
N ALA A 50 -9.40 0.75 8.28
CA ALA A 50 -10.83 1.00 8.31
C ALA A 50 -11.28 1.99 9.40
N PRO A 51 -10.78 1.95 10.66
CA PRO A 51 -11.13 2.95 11.68
C PRO A 51 -10.79 4.39 11.27
N SER A 52 -9.67 4.60 10.56
CA SER A 52 -9.28 5.92 10.04
C SER A 52 -10.30 6.44 9.01
N ALA A 53 -10.77 5.59 8.10
CA ALA A 53 -11.81 5.96 7.14
C ALA A 53 -13.11 6.37 7.86
N ILE A 54 -13.54 5.61 8.87
CA ILE A 54 -14.75 5.91 9.66
C ILE A 54 -14.58 7.22 10.44
N THR A 55 -13.43 7.44 11.07
CA THR A 55 -13.15 8.70 11.77
C THR A 55 -13.24 9.91 10.83
N ASN A 56 -12.70 9.79 9.62
CA ASN A 56 -12.84 10.83 8.61
C ASN A 56 -14.31 11.03 8.17
N CYS A 57 -15.09 9.96 8.03
CA CYS A 57 -16.52 10.05 7.73
C CYS A 57 -17.31 10.78 8.81
N GLN A 58 -16.93 10.65 10.09
CA GLN A 58 -17.60 11.32 11.22
C GLN A 58 -17.56 12.84 11.13
N SER A 59 -16.60 13.40 10.41
CA SER A 59 -16.54 14.88 10.22
C SER A 59 -17.73 15.40 9.41
N ASN A 60 -18.23 14.64 8.42
CA ASN A 60 -19.42 14.96 7.64
C ASN A 60 -19.95 13.70 6.93
N TRP A 61 -20.92 13.03 7.54
CA TRP A 61 -21.52 11.82 6.98
C TRP A 61 -22.20 12.02 5.63
N LEU A 62 -22.83 13.19 5.40
CA LEU A 62 -23.48 13.48 4.12
C LEU A 62 -22.46 13.42 2.97
N LEU A 63 -21.34 14.13 3.12
CA LEU A 63 -20.28 14.15 2.11
C LEU A 63 -19.63 12.76 1.94
N ALA A 64 -19.45 12.03 3.03
CA ALA A 64 -18.93 10.66 3.00
C ALA A 64 -19.85 9.71 2.21
N PHE A 65 -21.17 9.78 2.46
CA PHE A 65 -22.15 8.98 1.72
C PHE A 65 -22.21 9.35 0.24
N VAL A 66 -22.18 10.64 -0.09
CA VAL A 66 -22.17 11.09 -1.49
C VAL A 66 -20.92 10.57 -2.21
N ALA A 67 -19.74 10.67 -1.57
CA ALA A 67 -18.49 10.18 -2.13
C ALA A 67 -18.53 8.66 -2.35
N LEU A 68 -18.95 7.91 -1.33
CA LEU A 68 -19.10 6.45 -1.39
C LEU A 68 -20.07 6.03 -2.49
N ALA A 69 -21.27 6.62 -2.52
CA ALA A 69 -22.29 6.31 -3.52
C ALA A 69 -21.82 6.62 -4.94
N ALA A 70 -21.19 7.79 -5.14
CA ALA A 70 -20.67 8.17 -6.44
C ALA A 70 -19.59 7.19 -6.94
N VAL A 71 -18.64 6.80 -6.08
CA VAL A 71 -17.62 5.79 -6.45
C VAL A 71 -18.26 4.46 -6.84
N ILE A 72 -19.20 3.96 -6.04
CA ILE A 72 -19.90 2.68 -6.32
C ILE A 72 -20.68 2.76 -7.63
N VAL A 73 -21.47 3.81 -7.84
CA VAL A 73 -22.27 3.99 -9.06
C VAL A 73 -21.36 4.08 -10.29
N CYS A 74 -20.29 4.87 -10.22
CA CYS A 74 -19.33 5.00 -11.32
C CYS A 74 -18.63 3.67 -11.64
N ASN A 75 -18.27 2.91 -10.63
CA ASN A 75 -17.57 1.64 -10.82
C ASN A 75 -18.47 0.55 -11.43
N ILE A 76 -19.73 0.45 -10.96
CA ILE A 76 -20.64 -0.65 -11.34
C ILE A 76 -21.41 -0.30 -12.62
N TRP A 77 -22.02 0.88 -12.69
CA TRP A 77 -22.88 1.29 -13.81
C TRP A 77 -22.19 2.23 -14.80
N GLY A 78 -21.01 2.76 -14.45
CA GLY A 78 -20.25 3.64 -15.32
C GLY A 78 -19.83 2.97 -16.63
N LYS A 79 -19.71 3.77 -17.69
CA LYS A 79 -19.22 3.33 -19.01
C LYS A 79 -18.06 4.24 -19.45
N GLY A 80 -17.13 3.70 -20.23
CA GLY A 80 -15.99 4.45 -20.75
C GLY A 80 -15.16 5.09 -19.63
N MET A 81 -14.86 6.38 -19.74
CA MET A 81 -14.04 7.13 -18.79
C MET A 81 -14.61 7.16 -17.36
N VAL A 82 -15.93 7.15 -17.21
CA VAL A 82 -16.58 7.14 -15.88
C VAL A 82 -16.21 5.89 -15.09
N LYS A 83 -16.16 4.74 -15.76
CA LYS A 83 -15.77 3.47 -15.12
C LYS A 83 -14.26 3.40 -14.82
N ILE A 84 -13.46 4.11 -15.62
CA ILE A 84 -11.99 4.14 -15.46
C ILE A 84 -11.56 5.03 -14.29
N LEU A 85 -12.28 6.11 -14.03
CA LEU A 85 -11.94 7.13 -13.02
C LEU A 85 -12.98 7.28 -11.91
N PRO A 86 -13.47 6.18 -11.28
CA PRO A 86 -14.59 6.24 -10.34
C PRO A 86 -14.24 7.07 -9.11
N ILE A 87 -13.00 6.99 -8.61
CA ILE A 87 -12.53 7.73 -7.44
C ILE A 87 -12.49 9.23 -7.73
N LEU A 88 -11.90 9.63 -8.87
CA LEU A 88 -11.83 11.04 -9.24
C LEU A 88 -13.24 11.65 -9.39
N ILE A 89 -14.14 10.92 -10.03
CA ILE A 89 -15.54 11.38 -10.19
C ILE A 89 -16.23 11.44 -8.83
N GLY A 90 -15.99 10.45 -7.96
CA GLY A 90 -16.49 10.47 -6.59
C GLY A 90 -16.03 11.71 -5.80
N VAL A 91 -14.74 12.07 -5.91
CA VAL A 91 -14.20 13.32 -5.34
C VAL A 91 -14.92 14.53 -5.92
N LEU A 92 -14.99 14.65 -7.25
CA LEU A 92 -15.55 15.84 -7.91
C LEU A 92 -17.04 16.04 -7.59
N VAL A 93 -17.83 14.96 -7.60
CA VAL A 93 -19.26 15.01 -7.28
C VAL A 93 -19.47 15.42 -5.82
N SER A 94 -18.76 14.78 -4.89
CA SER A 94 -18.89 15.10 -3.47
C SER A 94 -18.32 16.47 -3.13
N TYR A 95 -17.26 16.90 -3.81
CA TYR A 95 -16.71 18.25 -3.67
C TYR A 95 -17.70 19.32 -4.17
N ALA A 96 -18.41 19.06 -5.28
CA ALA A 96 -19.49 19.96 -5.74
C ALA A 96 -20.61 20.09 -4.69
N VAL A 97 -20.98 18.99 -4.02
CA VAL A 97 -21.93 19.05 -2.90
C VAL A 97 -21.34 19.82 -1.72
N ALA A 98 -20.05 19.66 -1.41
CA ALA A 98 -19.37 20.40 -0.36
C ALA A 98 -19.36 21.92 -0.63
N LEU A 99 -19.22 22.32 -1.89
CA LEU A 99 -19.32 23.73 -2.30
C LEU A 99 -20.71 24.31 -2.03
N VAL A 100 -21.76 23.57 -2.42
CA VAL A 100 -23.15 24.01 -2.22
C VAL A 100 -23.50 24.08 -0.74
N THR A 101 -22.96 23.20 0.08
CA THR A 101 -23.18 23.16 1.53
C THR A 101 -22.28 24.12 2.32
N GLY A 102 -21.38 24.85 1.65
CA GLY A 102 -20.45 25.79 2.30
C GLY A 102 -19.38 25.11 3.17
N ALA A 103 -19.08 23.84 2.91
CA ALA A 103 -18.12 23.05 3.69
C ALA A 103 -16.66 23.19 3.20
N VAL A 104 -16.39 24.10 2.26
CA VAL A 104 -15.06 24.31 1.67
C VAL A 104 -14.54 25.69 2.03
N ASP A 105 -13.32 25.75 2.56
CA ASP A 105 -12.61 27.01 2.79
C ASP A 105 -11.59 27.26 1.67
N PHE A 106 -11.73 28.39 0.98
CA PHE A 106 -10.87 28.79 -0.13
C PHE A 106 -9.72 29.71 0.27
N ALA A 107 -9.64 30.15 1.54
CA ALA A 107 -8.64 31.12 1.98
C ALA A 107 -7.22 30.66 1.65
N ALA A 108 -6.89 29.40 1.95
CA ALA A 108 -5.57 28.83 1.67
C ALA A 108 -5.20 28.83 0.17
N ILE A 109 -6.18 28.67 -0.72
CA ILE A 109 -5.93 28.70 -2.17
C ILE A 109 -5.54 30.10 -2.63
N GLY A 110 -6.16 31.14 -2.03
CA GLY A 110 -5.87 32.55 -2.34
C GLY A 110 -4.41 32.91 -2.01
N GLU A 111 -3.93 32.44 -0.87
CA GLU A 111 -2.60 32.73 -0.34
C GLU A 111 -1.48 31.90 -0.99
N ALA A 112 -1.80 30.72 -1.54
CA ALA A 112 -0.82 29.82 -2.12
C ALA A 112 -0.19 30.39 -3.40
N SER A 113 1.12 30.24 -3.54
CA SER A 113 1.88 30.62 -4.74
C SER A 113 1.65 29.63 -5.89
N TRP A 114 1.84 30.08 -7.14
CA TRP A 114 1.77 29.21 -8.31
C TRP A 114 2.98 28.31 -8.47
N ILE A 115 4.14 28.78 -8.01
CA ILE A 115 5.42 28.04 -8.11
C ILE A 115 6.07 28.05 -6.74
N GLY A 116 6.48 26.87 -6.27
CA GLY A 116 7.17 26.69 -5.01
C GLY A 116 8.04 25.43 -5.02
N PHE A 117 8.94 25.31 -4.07
CA PHE A 117 9.77 24.13 -3.92
C PHE A 117 9.10 23.16 -2.94
N PRO A 118 8.83 21.89 -3.34
CA PRO A 118 7.99 20.97 -2.55
C PRO A 118 8.73 20.32 -1.37
N ILE A 119 10.03 20.59 -1.20
CA ILE A 119 10.85 19.96 -0.17
C ILE A 119 11.08 20.95 0.97
N HIS A 120 10.64 20.57 2.17
CA HIS A 120 10.81 21.35 3.39
C HIS A 120 11.93 20.73 4.24
N LYS A 121 12.98 21.49 4.52
CA LYS A 121 14.16 21.03 5.29
C LYS A 121 13.80 20.43 6.64
N GLU A 122 12.75 20.95 7.28
CA GLU A 122 12.26 20.51 8.59
C GLU A 122 11.68 19.09 8.55
N ALA A 123 11.15 18.66 7.42
CA ALA A 123 10.59 17.34 7.20
C ALA A 123 11.63 16.30 6.74
N MET A 124 12.77 16.74 6.20
CA MET A 124 13.78 15.85 5.61
C MET A 124 14.30 14.84 6.63
N GLY A 125 14.18 13.56 6.31
CA GLY A 125 14.74 12.47 7.11
C GLY A 125 16.28 12.48 7.13
N LEU A 126 16.89 13.03 6.09
CA LEU A 126 18.36 13.13 6.00
C LEU A 126 19.00 13.79 7.22
N PHE A 127 18.38 14.82 7.78
CA PHE A 127 18.88 15.54 8.94
C PHE A 127 18.47 14.93 10.30
N ALA A 128 17.70 13.87 10.29
CA ALA A 128 17.24 13.16 11.48
C ALA A 128 17.97 11.83 11.73
N ILE A 129 19.00 11.53 10.95
CA ILE A 129 19.87 10.34 11.12
C ILE A 129 20.98 10.74 12.11
N ASP A 130 20.61 10.90 13.38
CA ASP A 130 21.50 11.42 14.43
C ASP A 130 21.85 10.40 15.52
N GLY A 131 21.33 9.16 15.39
CA GLY A 131 21.50 8.11 16.40
C GLY A 131 20.78 8.37 17.72
N SER A 132 19.90 9.39 17.77
CA SER A 132 19.11 9.69 18.97
C SER A 132 18.12 8.58 19.31
N GLU A 133 17.65 8.55 20.56
CA GLU A 133 16.59 7.64 21.00
C GLU A 133 15.34 7.73 20.10
N LYS A 134 14.96 8.93 19.69
CA LYS A 134 13.82 9.17 18.80
C LYS A 134 14.02 8.54 17.42
N PHE A 135 15.20 8.66 16.85
CA PHE A 135 15.55 8.02 15.58
C PHE A 135 15.50 6.50 15.69
N ILE A 136 16.13 5.94 16.71
CA ILE A 136 16.19 4.49 16.93
C ILE A 136 14.79 3.93 17.17
N SER A 137 13.97 4.60 18.00
CA SER A 137 12.57 4.21 18.24
C SER A 137 11.76 4.22 16.94
N ALA A 138 11.86 5.29 16.12
CA ALA A 138 11.18 5.38 14.82
C ALA A 138 11.63 4.27 13.86
N LEU A 139 12.94 3.98 13.83
CA LEU A 139 13.51 2.95 12.95
C LEU A 139 12.90 1.56 13.26
N PHE A 140 12.92 1.14 14.52
CA PHE A 140 12.38 -0.15 14.92
C PHE A 140 10.86 -0.24 14.84
N THR A 141 10.16 0.89 14.91
CA THR A 141 8.70 0.94 14.75
C THR A 141 8.28 0.82 13.29
N ILE A 142 8.96 1.53 12.37
CA ILE A 142 8.51 1.68 10.98
C ILE A 142 9.16 0.63 10.07
N MET A 143 10.44 0.34 10.21
CA MET A 143 11.15 -0.56 9.30
C MET A 143 10.54 -1.98 9.19
N PRO A 144 10.03 -2.61 10.27
CA PRO A 144 9.42 -3.93 10.15
C PRO A 144 8.11 -3.95 9.34
N ILE A 145 7.41 -2.81 9.24
CA ILE A 145 6.18 -2.69 8.42
C ILE A 145 6.49 -2.88 6.94
N ALA A 146 7.70 -2.53 6.50
CA ALA A 146 8.15 -2.71 5.13
C ALA A 146 8.06 -4.17 4.64
N ILE A 147 8.13 -5.15 5.54
CA ILE A 147 7.95 -6.57 5.19
C ILE A 147 6.54 -6.81 4.66
N ALA A 148 5.52 -6.19 5.26
CA ALA A 148 4.13 -6.33 4.82
C ALA A 148 3.91 -5.66 3.45
N THR A 149 4.46 -4.46 3.23
CA THR A 149 4.33 -3.76 1.95
C THR A 149 5.15 -4.43 0.83
N MET A 150 6.27 -5.09 1.14
CA MET A 150 6.96 -5.96 0.18
C MET A 150 6.09 -7.14 -0.27
N MET A 151 5.30 -7.72 0.64
CA MET A 151 4.38 -8.82 0.29
C MET A 151 3.26 -8.33 -0.64
N GLU A 152 2.72 -7.14 -0.41
CA GLU A 152 1.77 -6.47 -1.28
C GLU A 152 2.39 -6.25 -2.68
N HIS A 153 3.59 -5.68 -2.75
CA HIS A 153 4.34 -5.48 -4.00
C HIS A 153 4.46 -6.78 -4.82
N ILE A 154 4.83 -7.88 -4.17
CA ILE A 154 4.97 -9.17 -4.84
C ILE A 154 3.63 -9.66 -5.42
N GLY A 155 2.54 -9.50 -4.66
CA GLY A 155 1.20 -9.83 -5.10
C GLY A 155 0.76 -9.00 -6.30
N ASP A 156 1.04 -7.71 -6.27
CA ASP A 156 0.69 -6.78 -7.36
C ASP A 156 1.50 -7.02 -8.63
N ILE A 157 2.79 -7.37 -8.51
CA ILE A 157 3.60 -7.77 -9.67
C ILE A 157 3.07 -9.05 -10.31
N ALA A 158 2.57 -10.00 -9.53
CA ALA A 158 1.90 -11.18 -10.06
C ALA A 158 0.59 -10.81 -10.77
N ALA A 159 -0.24 -9.97 -10.15
CA ALA A 159 -1.51 -9.52 -10.72
C ALA A 159 -1.34 -8.73 -12.03
N ILE A 160 -0.38 -7.79 -12.09
CA ILE A 160 -0.10 -7.04 -13.32
C ILE A 160 0.49 -7.93 -14.41
N SER A 161 1.29 -8.93 -14.04
CA SER A 161 1.82 -9.92 -14.99
C SER A 161 0.69 -10.70 -15.65
N ALA A 162 -0.28 -11.17 -14.87
CA ALA A 162 -1.46 -11.86 -15.37
C ALA A 162 -2.32 -10.95 -16.27
N THR A 163 -2.51 -9.69 -15.86
CA THR A 163 -3.34 -8.70 -16.60
C THR A 163 -2.74 -8.34 -17.93
N THR A 164 -1.44 -8.17 -18.02
CA THR A 164 -0.74 -7.73 -19.24
C THR A 164 -0.32 -8.88 -20.15
N GLY A 165 -0.36 -10.12 -19.66
CA GLY A 165 0.18 -11.29 -20.36
C GLY A 165 1.71 -11.31 -20.45
N ARG A 166 2.42 -10.49 -19.63
CA ARG A 166 3.88 -10.42 -19.56
C ARG A 166 4.35 -10.84 -18.20
N ASN A 167 5.35 -11.69 -18.12
CA ASN A 167 5.88 -12.17 -16.86
C ASN A 167 6.92 -11.20 -16.27
N TYR A 168 6.47 -10.20 -15.51
CA TYR A 168 7.35 -9.22 -14.85
C TYR A 168 8.11 -9.79 -13.64
N ILE A 169 7.70 -10.93 -13.13
CA ILE A 169 8.44 -11.66 -12.08
C ILE A 169 9.77 -12.18 -12.63
N ARG A 170 9.78 -12.56 -13.92
CA ARG A 170 10.96 -13.06 -14.61
C ARG A 170 11.73 -11.96 -15.35
N ASP A 171 11.05 -11.10 -16.07
CA ASP A 171 11.63 -10.02 -16.86
C ASP A 171 10.80 -8.73 -16.68
N PRO A 172 11.35 -7.68 -16.05
CA PRO A 172 12.74 -7.44 -15.67
C PRO A 172 13.23 -8.20 -14.44
N GLY A 173 12.35 -8.91 -13.74
CA GLY A 173 12.63 -9.69 -12.54
C GLY A 173 12.21 -8.97 -11.25
N LEU A 174 11.66 -9.75 -10.31
CA LEU A 174 11.17 -9.25 -9.03
C LEU A 174 12.23 -8.49 -8.22
N ASN A 175 13.50 -8.91 -8.34
CA ASN A 175 14.61 -8.19 -7.72
C ASN A 175 14.72 -6.75 -8.21
N ARG A 176 14.51 -6.48 -9.51
CA ARG A 176 14.59 -5.11 -10.06
C ARG A 176 13.38 -4.27 -9.68
N THR A 177 12.19 -4.86 -9.64
CA THR A 177 10.98 -4.12 -9.23
C THR A 177 11.04 -3.74 -7.75
N LEU A 178 11.46 -4.67 -6.87
CA LEU A 178 11.70 -4.38 -5.45
C LEU A 178 12.82 -3.34 -5.26
N MET A 179 13.89 -3.40 -6.04
CA MET A 179 14.95 -2.39 -5.97
C MET A 179 14.43 -1.00 -6.35
N GLY A 180 13.60 -0.90 -7.40
CA GLY A 180 13.01 0.37 -7.82
C GLY A 180 12.12 0.98 -6.75
N ASP A 181 11.22 0.18 -6.18
CA ASP A 181 10.33 0.59 -5.09
C ASP A 181 11.12 0.98 -3.82
N GLY A 182 12.12 0.18 -3.45
CA GLY A 182 12.98 0.46 -2.31
C GLY A 182 13.80 1.74 -2.45
N LEU A 183 14.41 1.98 -3.61
CA LEU A 183 15.15 3.22 -3.87
C LEU A 183 14.23 4.44 -3.87
N ALA A 184 13.04 4.34 -4.46
CA ALA A 184 12.04 5.40 -4.44
C ALA A 184 11.59 5.73 -3.01
N THR A 185 11.32 4.71 -2.21
CA THR A 185 10.96 4.85 -0.77
C THR A 185 12.11 5.47 0.02
N ALA A 186 13.35 5.03 -0.21
CA ALA A 186 14.52 5.61 0.46
C ALA A 186 14.70 7.08 0.11
N MET A 187 14.59 7.45 -1.16
CA MET A 187 14.64 8.84 -1.59
C MET A 187 13.53 9.69 -1.01
N ALA A 188 12.28 9.18 -1.04
CA ALA A 188 11.14 9.88 -0.44
C ALA A 188 11.39 10.18 1.03
N GLY A 189 11.81 9.18 1.83
CA GLY A 189 12.11 9.36 3.24
C GLY A 189 13.24 10.37 3.49
N LEU A 190 14.32 10.33 2.73
CA LEU A 190 15.41 11.30 2.85
C LEU A 190 14.96 12.73 2.55
N LEU A 191 14.07 12.91 1.60
CA LEU A 191 13.54 14.21 1.17
C LEU A 191 12.33 14.69 1.99
N GLY A 192 11.87 13.92 2.99
CA GLY A 192 10.77 14.29 3.89
C GLY A 192 9.39 13.81 3.43
N GLY A 193 9.33 12.93 2.44
CA GLY A 193 8.11 12.30 1.96
C GLY A 193 7.74 11.02 2.72
N PRO A 194 6.50 10.54 2.54
CA PRO A 194 6.06 9.24 3.06
C PRO A 194 6.70 8.09 2.30
N ALA A 195 6.53 6.87 2.82
CA ALA A 195 6.93 5.65 2.11
C ALA A 195 6.12 5.51 0.81
N ASN A 196 6.81 5.13 -0.27
CA ASN A 196 6.13 4.66 -1.47
C ASN A 196 5.60 3.25 -1.25
N THR A 197 4.56 2.90 -1.98
CA THR A 197 4.06 1.53 -2.07
C THR A 197 3.49 1.29 -3.46
N THR A 198 3.29 0.04 -3.81
CA THR A 198 2.65 -0.34 -5.07
C THR A 198 1.13 -0.21 -4.92
N TYR A 199 0.47 0.40 -5.90
CA TYR A 199 -0.98 0.57 -5.92
C TYR A 199 -1.62 -0.44 -6.87
N GLY A 200 -2.07 -1.56 -6.33
CA GLY A 200 -2.71 -2.64 -7.09
C GLY A 200 -4.01 -2.21 -7.79
N GLU A 201 -4.71 -1.20 -7.28
CA GLU A 201 -5.91 -0.64 -7.87
C GLU A 201 -5.68 -0.12 -9.29
N ASN A 202 -4.49 0.39 -9.59
CA ASN A 202 -4.14 0.86 -10.92
C ASN A 202 -4.09 -0.27 -11.96
N THR A 203 -3.87 -1.51 -11.53
CA THR A 203 -3.95 -2.69 -12.41
C THR A 203 -5.36 -2.84 -13.00
N GLY A 204 -6.40 -2.50 -12.23
CA GLY A 204 -7.78 -2.45 -12.73
C GLY A 204 -7.97 -1.43 -13.86
N VAL A 205 -7.34 -0.26 -13.75
CA VAL A 205 -7.37 0.77 -14.81
C VAL A 205 -6.67 0.26 -16.08
N LEU A 206 -5.52 -0.39 -15.93
CA LEU A 206 -4.80 -1.00 -17.05
C LEU A 206 -5.64 -2.07 -17.75
N ALA A 207 -6.31 -2.93 -16.99
CA ALA A 207 -7.20 -3.97 -17.54
C ALA A 207 -8.37 -3.38 -18.36
N LEU A 208 -8.93 -2.24 -17.90
CA LEU A 208 -10.04 -1.56 -18.58
C LEU A 208 -9.60 -0.81 -19.83
N THR A 209 -8.47 -0.10 -19.76
CA THR A 209 -7.93 0.71 -20.86
C THR A 209 -7.19 -0.12 -21.89
N LYS A 210 -6.70 -1.30 -21.50
CA LYS A 210 -5.79 -2.17 -22.28
C LYS A 210 -4.52 -1.46 -22.75
N ILE A 211 -4.10 -0.42 -22.02
CA ILE A 211 -2.86 0.31 -22.29
C ILE A 211 -1.78 -0.24 -21.33
N TYR A 212 -0.90 -1.08 -21.86
CA TYR A 212 0.11 -1.81 -21.07
C TYR A 212 1.54 -1.31 -21.28
N ASP A 213 1.72 -0.17 -21.95
CA ASP A 213 3.05 0.42 -22.16
C ASP A 213 3.54 1.10 -20.87
N PRO A 214 4.65 0.66 -20.26
CA PRO A 214 5.23 1.30 -19.08
C PRO A 214 5.62 2.77 -19.28
N LEU A 215 5.77 3.23 -20.53
CA LEU A 215 6.05 4.63 -20.85
C LEU A 215 4.93 5.55 -20.34
N VAL A 216 3.66 5.11 -20.40
CA VAL A 216 2.51 5.89 -19.92
C VAL A 216 2.65 6.18 -18.43
N ILE A 217 3.04 5.18 -17.64
CA ILE A 217 3.23 5.33 -16.20
C ILE A 217 4.43 6.24 -15.90
N ARG A 218 5.51 6.13 -16.67
CA ARG A 218 6.68 7.03 -16.52
C ARG A 218 6.32 8.48 -16.82
N ILE A 219 5.53 8.73 -17.86
CA ILE A 219 5.03 10.07 -18.19
C ILE A 219 4.12 10.60 -17.07
N ALA A 220 3.22 9.76 -16.53
CA ALA A 220 2.37 10.13 -15.40
C ALA A 220 3.20 10.53 -14.17
N ALA A 221 4.28 9.80 -13.87
CA ALA A 221 5.20 10.14 -12.78
C ALA A 221 5.89 11.50 -13.00
N VAL A 222 6.30 11.80 -14.23
CA VAL A 222 6.88 13.12 -14.58
C VAL A 222 5.85 14.23 -14.37
N PHE A 223 4.59 14.03 -14.79
CA PHE A 223 3.53 15.01 -14.52
C PHE A 223 3.28 15.21 -13.02
N ALA A 224 3.27 14.14 -12.23
CA ALA A 224 3.14 14.24 -10.78
C ALA A 224 4.29 15.06 -10.17
N CYS A 225 5.54 14.83 -10.62
CA CYS A 225 6.69 15.63 -10.20
C CYS A 225 6.52 17.11 -10.58
N ILE A 226 6.06 17.43 -11.79
CA ILE A 226 5.82 18.82 -12.22
C ILE A 226 4.74 19.47 -11.35
N LEU A 227 3.64 18.77 -11.09
CA LEU A 227 2.55 19.29 -10.26
C LEU A 227 2.97 19.53 -8.81
N SER A 228 3.96 18.81 -8.28
CA SER A 228 4.48 19.02 -6.93
C SER A 228 5.14 20.40 -6.74
N PHE A 229 5.59 21.05 -7.82
CA PHE A 229 6.12 22.41 -7.77
C PHE A 229 5.03 23.49 -7.80
N CYS A 230 3.76 23.11 -7.72
CA CYS A 230 2.63 24.05 -7.69
C CYS A 230 1.91 24.02 -6.33
N PRO A 231 2.30 24.86 -5.33
CA PRO A 231 1.65 24.92 -4.02
C PRO A 231 0.15 25.23 -4.11
N LYS A 232 -0.28 25.90 -5.16
CA LYS A 232 -1.70 26.16 -5.39
C LYS A 232 -2.49 24.87 -5.67
N PHE A 233 -1.89 23.91 -6.36
CA PHE A 233 -2.47 22.58 -6.59
C PHE A 233 -2.59 21.79 -5.28
N GLU A 234 -1.54 21.85 -4.44
CA GLU A 234 -1.57 21.27 -3.09
C GLU A 234 -2.68 21.93 -2.24
N ALA A 235 -2.78 23.26 -2.25
CA ALA A 235 -3.82 23.98 -1.53
C ALA A 235 -5.23 23.55 -1.95
N ILE A 236 -5.48 23.31 -3.25
CA ILE A 236 -6.76 22.80 -3.75
C ILE A 236 -7.05 21.41 -3.16
N ILE A 237 -6.09 20.52 -3.16
CA ILE A 237 -6.25 19.17 -2.58
C ILE A 237 -6.55 19.25 -1.09
N ASN A 238 -5.86 20.12 -0.37
CA ASN A 238 -6.04 20.31 1.08
C ASN A 238 -7.39 20.94 1.46
N THR A 239 -8.14 21.55 0.50
CA THR A 239 -9.50 22.01 0.75
C THR A 239 -10.55 20.90 0.72
N ILE A 240 -10.17 19.67 0.31
CA ILE A 240 -11.10 18.55 0.26
C ILE A 240 -11.51 18.18 1.69
N PRO A 241 -12.81 18.30 2.06
CA PRO A 241 -13.27 17.96 3.40
C PRO A 241 -12.95 16.51 3.77
N SER A 242 -12.54 16.27 5.02
CA SER A 242 -12.16 14.94 5.50
C SER A 242 -13.29 13.89 5.37
N GLY A 243 -14.56 14.32 5.42
CA GLY A 243 -15.69 13.43 5.14
C GLY A 243 -15.67 12.81 3.74
N ILE A 244 -15.25 13.57 2.71
CA ILE A 244 -15.08 13.06 1.36
C ILE A 244 -13.95 12.02 1.33
N ILE A 245 -12.81 12.36 1.94
CA ILE A 245 -11.66 11.46 2.05
C ILE A 245 -12.08 10.16 2.75
N GLY A 246 -12.86 10.27 3.84
CA GLY A 246 -13.38 9.12 4.56
C GLY A 246 -14.25 8.20 3.69
N GLY A 247 -15.20 8.75 2.95
CA GLY A 247 -16.09 8.00 2.07
C GLY A 247 -15.34 7.25 0.95
N ILE A 248 -14.32 7.88 0.38
CA ILE A 248 -13.45 7.25 -0.63
C ILE A 248 -12.55 6.19 -0.01
N SER A 249 -11.92 6.49 1.12
CA SER A 249 -11.03 5.58 1.83
C SER A 249 -11.78 4.32 2.29
N PHE A 250 -13.06 4.43 2.60
CA PHE A 250 -13.90 3.28 2.94
C PHE A 250 -13.92 2.23 1.82
N VAL A 251 -14.06 2.68 0.56
CA VAL A 251 -13.98 1.79 -0.61
C VAL A 251 -12.57 1.28 -0.82
N LEU A 252 -11.56 2.18 -0.77
CA LEU A 252 -10.17 1.82 -1.05
C LEU A 252 -9.64 0.78 -0.08
N TYR A 253 -9.82 0.99 1.23
CA TYR A 253 -9.35 0.05 2.24
C TYR A 253 -10.09 -1.30 2.18
N GLY A 254 -11.39 -1.27 1.86
CA GLY A 254 -12.16 -2.47 1.58
C GLY A 254 -11.62 -3.24 0.37
N MET A 255 -11.24 -2.52 -0.71
CA MET A 255 -10.66 -3.14 -1.90
C MET A 255 -9.28 -3.75 -1.61
N ILE A 256 -8.42 -3.12 -0.81
CA ILE A 256 -7.14 -3.71 -0.38
C ILE A 256 -7.40 -5.06 0.31
N SER A 257 -8.32 -5.11 1.26
CA SER A 257 -8.67 -6.37 1.91
C SER A 257 -9.23 -7.41 0.93
N ALA A 258 -10.05 -6.99 -0.03
CA ALA A 258 -10.59 -7.88 -1.06
C ALA A 258 -9.50 -8.44 -1.98
N ILE A 259 -8.45 -7.64 -2.30
CA ILE A 259 -7.27 -8.11 -3.04
C ILE A 259 -6.53 -9.20 -2.25
N GLY A 260 -6.42 -9.06 -0.93
CA GLY A 260 -5.86 -10.11 -0.07
C GLY A 260 -6.67 -11.41 -0.11
N VAL A 261 -8.01 -11.33 -0.08
CA VAL A 261 -8.89 -12.48 -0.27
C VAL A 261 -8.69 -13.10 -1.64
N ARG A 262 -8.63 -12.28 -2.68
CA ARG A 262 -8.36 -12.73 -4.06
C ARG A 262 -7.03 -13.46 -4.16
N ASN A 263 -5.98 -12.96 -3.52
CA ASN A 263 -4.65 -13.61 -3.49
C ASN A 263 -4.74 -15.04 -2.92
N VAL A 264 -5.49 -15.23 -1.82
CA VAL A 264 -5.73 -16.54 -1.21
C VAL A 264 -6.48 -17.48 -2.15
N VAL A 265 -7.54 -16.98 -2.80
CA VAL A 265 -8.41 -17.79 -3.68
C VAL A 265 -7.71 -18.16 -4.98
N GLU A 266 -7.02 -17.23 -5.63
CA GLU A 266 -6.32 -17.47 -6.90
C GLU A 266 -5.16 -18.46 -6.73
N ASN A 267 -4.49 -18.42 -5.56
CA ASN A 267 -3.42 -19.36 -5.24
C ASN A 267 -3.94 -20.67 -4.58
N GLN A 268 -5.26 -20.87 -4.53
CA GLN A 268 -5.91 -22.09 -4.03
C GLN A 268 -5.39 -22.52 -2.65
N VAL A 269 -5.21 -21.57 -1.73
CA VAL A 269 -4.76 -21.86 -0.37
C VAL A 269 -5.77 -22.74 0.34
N ASP A 270 -5.37 -23.97 0.67
CA ASP A 270 -6.24 -24.92 1.38
C ASP A 270 -6.27 -24.63 2.88
N PHE A 271 -7.39 -24.08 3.36
CA PHE A 271 -7.65 -23.82 4.79
C PHE A 271 -8.27 -25.03 5.52
N THR A 272 -8.54 -26.16 4.85
CA THR A 272 -8.84 -27.41 5.54
C THR A 272 -7.57 -27.98 6.19
N ASN A 273 -6.41 -27.60 5.70
CA ASN A 273 -5.14 -27.89 6.32
C ASN A 273 -4.95 -27.06 7.60
N SER A 274 -4.86 -27.73 8.74
CA SER A 274 -4.70 -27.09 10.06
C SER A 274 -3.49 -26.14 10.15
N ARG A 275 -2.38 -26.46 9.45
CA ARG A 275 -1.21 -25.60 9.37
C ARG A 275 -1.54 -24.23 8.76
N ASN A 276 -2.17 -24.25 7.61
CA ASN A 276 -2.53 -23.03 6.88
C ASN A 276 -3.55 -22.18 7.66
N LEU A 277 -4.53 -22.85 8.27
CA LEU A 277 -5.53 -22.23 9.10
C LEU A 277 -4.91 -21.52 10.31
N ILE A 278 -3.96 -22.18 11.01
CA ILE A 278 -3.28 -21.60 12.17
C ILE A 278 -2.44 -20.38 11.76
N ILE A 279 -1.68 -20.47 10.66
CA ILE A 279 -0.87 -19.34 10.17
C ILE A 279 -1.76 -18.14 9.91
N ALA A 280 -2.83 -18.30 9.14
CA ALA A 280 -3.75 -17.22 8.83
C ALA A 280 -4.44 -16.65 10.07
N ALA A 281 -4.91 -17.50 10.98
CA ALA A 281 -5.56 -17.07 12.21
C ALA A 281 -4.62 -16.22 13.08
N VAL A 282 -3.37 -16.65 13.26
CA VAL A 282 -2.39 -15.88 14.05
C VAL A 282 -2.09 -14.54 13.38
N ILE A 283 -1.90 -14.50 12.05
CA ILE A 283 -1.65 -13.25 11.32
C ILE A 283 -2.79 -12.27 11.55
N LEU A 284 -4.05 -12.69 11.30
CA LEU A 284 -5.22 -11.83 11.42
C LEU A 284 -5.41 -11.31 12.86
N VAL A 285 -5.29 -12.20 13.84
CA VAL A 285 -5.45 -11.80 15.26
C VAL A 285 -4.31 -10.90 15.71
N CYS A 286 -3.06 -11.19 15.35
CA CYS A 286 -1.94 -10.32 15.68
C CYS A 286 -2.10 -8.94 15.04
N ALA A 287 -2.46 -8.87 13.75
CA ALA A 287 -2.59 -7.62 13.05
C ALA A 287 -3.65 -6.71 13.68
N LEU A 288 -4.87 -7.23 13.87
CA LEU A 288 -5.99 -6.45 14.37
C LEU A 288 -5.92 -6.26 15.90
N GLY A 289 -5.59 -7.32 16.64
CA GLY A 289 -5.53 -7.29 18.09
C GLY A 289 -4.46 -6.35 18.62
N PHE A 290 -3.22 -6.49 18.16
CA PHE A 290 -2.15 -5.57 18.61
C PHE A 290 -2.34 -4.15 18.07
N ASN A 291 -2.92 -3.98 16.89
CA ASN A 291 -3.22 -2.64 16.40
C ASN A 291 -4.25 -1.92 17.30
N SER A 292 -5.25 -2.63 17.83
CA SER A 292 -6.29 -2.06 18.69
C SER A 292 -5.76 -1.61 20.07
N VAL A 293 -4.66 -2.21 20.54
CA VAL A 293 -4.03 -1.87 21.83
C VAL A 293 -2.75 -1.02 21.69
N GLY A 294 -2.45 -0.55 20.46
CA GLY A 294 -1.30 0.32 20.21
C GLY A 294 0.02 -0.41 19.98
N GLY A 295 0.00 -1.74 19.76
CA GLY A 295 1.20 -2.54 19.53
C GLY A 295 1.82 -3.10 20.81
N ILE A 296 3.03 -3.66 20.69
CA ILE A 296 3.84 -4.11 21.83
C ILE A 296 4.99 -3.13 22.01
N THR A 297 5.08 -2.52 23.18
CA THR A 297 6.17 -1.62 23.53
C THR A 297 7.13 -2.31 24.52
N PHE A 298 8.42 -2.28 24.22
CA PHE A 298 9.48 -2.81 25.07
C PHE A 298 10.71 -1.91 25.04
N GLY A 299 11.51 -1.96 26.10
CA GLY A 299 12.74 -1.17 26.22
C GLY A 299 13.96 -1.99 25.80
N ILE A 300 14.78 -1.45 24.90
CA ILE A 300 16.09 -2.01 24.54
C ILE A 300 17.15 -0.93 24.79
N GLY A 301 18.09 -1.17 25.71
CA GLY A 301 19.19 -0.26 25.94
C GLY A 301 18.78 1.16 26.34
N GLY A 302 17.62 1.33 27.01
CA GLY A 302 17.09 2.65 27.40
C GLY A 302 16.16 3.28 26.33
N VAL A 303 16.06 2.71 25.15
CA VAL A 303 15.17 3.18 24.07
C VAL A 303 13.84 2.44 24.11
N SER A 304 12.72 3.18 24.05
CA SER A 304 11.39 2.61 23.92
C SER A 304 11.09 2.27 22.46
N VAL A 305 10.84 1.00 22.18
CA VAL A 305 10.52 0.48 20.84
C VAL A 305 9.10 -0.06 20.83
N THR A 306 8.29 0.38 19.87
CA THR A 306 6.92 -0.12 19.69
C THR A 306 6.80 -0.87 18.36
N LEU A 307 6.45 -2.15 18.42
CA LEU A 307 6.09 -2.92 17.23
C LEU A 307 4.60 -2.80 16.97
N SER A 308 4.25 -2.36 15.76
CA SER A 308 2.86 -2.28 15.31
C SER A 308 2.25 -3.67 15.13
N GLY A 309 0.91 -3.76 15.20
CA GLY A 309 0.20 -5.02 14.97
C GLY A 309 0.54 -5.66 13.62
N LEU A 310 0.69 -4.85 12.57
CA LEU A 310 1.06 -5.33 11.24
C LEU A 310 2.48 -5.91 11.18
N ALA A 311 3.44 -5.26 11.85
CA ALA A 311 4.81 -5.75 11.94
C ALA A 311 4.87 -7.10 12.69
N ILE A 312 4.14 -7.20 13.82
CA ILE A 312 4.04 -8.43 14.60
C ILE A 312 3.41 -9.55 13.75
N ALA A 313 2.33 -9.25 13.05
CA ALA A 313 1.64 -10.21 12.19
C ALA A 313 2.53 -10.75 11.07
N ALA A 314 3.27 -9.85 10.40
CA ALA A 314 4.20 -10.23 9.32
C ALA A 314 5.31 -11.15 9.85
N LEU A 315 5.96 -10.77 10.96
CA LEU A 315 7.00 -11.57 11.59
C LEU A 315 6.48 -12.92 12.08
N ALA A 316 5.31 -12.94 12.74
CA ALA A 316 4.69 -14.16 13.23
C ALA A 316 4.30 -15.10 12.07
N GLY A 317 3.73 -14.56 10.99
CA GLY A 317 3.36 -15.34 9.81
C GLY A 317 4.57 -16.01 9.15
N ILE A 318 5.65 -15.25 8.93
CA ILE A 318 6.90 -15.77 8.37
C ILE A 318 7.50 -16.84 9.28
N LEU A 319 7.56 -16.57 10.59
CA LEU A 319 8.15 -17.47 11.56
C LEU A 319 7.36 -18.78 11.64
N LEU A 320 6.03 -18.72 11.76
CA LEU A 320 5.18 -19.90 11.78
C LEU A 320 5.31 -20.71 10.47
N ASN A 321 5.32 -20.00 9.33
CA ASN A 321 5.52 -20.68 8.05
C ASN A 321 6.88 -21.40 7.96
N ALA A 322 7.92 -20.85 8.59
CA ALA A 322 9.24 -21.46 8.60
C ALA A 322 9.35 -22.65 9.57
N ILE A 323 8.68 -22.61 10.73
CA ILE A 323 8.81 -23.60 11.81
C ILE A 323 7.83 -24.77 11.61
N LEU A 324 6.59 -24.51 11.20
CA LEU A 324 5.58 -25.54 11.08
C LEU A 324 5.89 -26.52 9.94
N PRO A 325 5.76 -27.84 10.18
CA PRO A 325 6.00 -28.84 9.15
C PRO A 325 4.98 -28.74 8.00
N GLY A 326 5.33 -29.30 6.82
CA GLY A 326 4.45 -29.30 5.65
C GLY A 326 4.55 -28.02 4.82
N ASN A 327 5.70 -27.34 4.82
CA ASN A 327 5.98 -26.24 3.91
C ASN A 327 6.41 -26.79 2.54
N ASP A 328 5.41 -27.07 1.71
CA ASP A 328 5.52 -27.62 0.35
C ASP A 328 5.27 -26.57 -0.75
N TYR A 329 5.09 -25.30 -0.37
CA TYR A 329 4.88 -24.23 -1.34
C TYR A 329 6.09 -24.03 -2.25
N GLU A 330 5.88 -24.25 -3.54
CA GLU A 330 6.82 -23.91 -4.60
C GLU A 330 6.35 -22.67 -5.35
N PHE A 331 7.19 -21.63 -5.34
CA PHE A 331 6.90 -20.43 -6.08
C PHE A 331 7.00 -20.67 -7.58
N ASP A 332 5.88 -20.55 -8.30
CA ASP A 332 5.87 -20.59 -9.76
C ASP A 332 6.30 -19.23 -10.32
N SER A 333 7.42 -19.21 -11.02
CA SER A 333 7.93 -18.02 -11.71
C SER A 333 7.23 -17.76 -13.06
N ASN A 334 6.25 -18.60 -13.45
CA ASN A 334 5.45 -18.48 -14.67
C ASN A 334 3.94 -18.34 -14.36
N PRO A 335 3.46 -17.26 -13.73
CA PRO A 335 2.05 -17.04 -13.57
C PRO A 335 1.44 -16.81 -14.96
N GLY A 336 0.71 -17.78 -15.49
CA GLY A 336 0.00 -17.64 -16.78
C GLY A 336 0.22 -18.76 -17.79
N THR A 337 1.05 -19.78 -17.52
CA THR A 337 1.13 -20.98 -18.35
C THR A 337 0.33 -22.17 -17.77
N GLY A 338 -0.36 -21.98 -16.67
CA GLY A 338 -1.27 -22.96 -16.11
C GLY A 338 -2.52 -23.05 -16.97
N GLU A 339 -2.66 -24.10 -17.76
CA GLU A 339 -3.94 -24.58 -18.25
C GLU A 339 -4.84 -24.78 -17.01
N GLY A 340 -5.77 -23.86 -16.76
CA GLY A 340 -6.85 -24.12 -15.82
C GLY A 340 -7.14 -23.10 -14.75
N THR A 341 -7.15 -21.81 -15.03
CA THR A 341 -7.94 -20.89 -14.21
C THR A 341 -8.66 -19.86 -15.08
N SER A 342 -9.55 -20.35 -15.94
CA SER A 342 -10.61 -19.49 -16.46
C SER A 342 -11.65 -19.34 -15.36
N LEU A 343 -11.50 -18.37 -14.46
CA LEU A 343 -12.66 -17.83 -13.77
C LEU A 343 -13.53 -17.13 -14.82
N ARG A 344 -14.50 -17.87 -15.35
CA ARG A 344 -15.65 -17.28 -16.03
C ARG A 344 -16.45 -16.52 -14.98
N VAL A 345 -16.46 -15.20 -15.06
CA VAL A 345 -17.45 -14.35 -14.40
C VAL A 345 -18.66 -14.26 -15.29
#